data_d6ed85d2691c51e2ea484b1f0d3b8558
#
_entry.id   d6ed85d2691c51e2ea484b1f0d3b8558
#
_cell.length_a   1.000
_cell.length_b   1.000
_cell.length_c   1.000
_cell.angle_alpha   90.00
_cell.angle_beta   90.00
_cell.angle_gamma   90.00
#
_symmetry.space_group_name_H-M   'P 1'
#
loop_
_entity.id
_entity.type
_entity.pdbx_description
1 polymer ?
#
loop_
_entity_poly.entity_id
_entity_poly.type
_entity_poly.pdbx_seq_one_letter_code
_entity_poly.pdbx_strand_id
1 'polypeptide(L)'
;MSANTQLGNCTEIFELDYDKSVQVERDRLLSVIKHKKIDIVLFLNDFRFPDQTFFLNETIAQQVDCRLWVWDAMHDINDLKNHIYLYSKIYSFEINDILQLKEYYSIEGEYLPLFAGPEFYASPRTSEDKQDIDIFFIGTIAGIQKRLDILEATAKLAYEKNYKMLVLGRIWHDHHWHQRIIGKWKFKRRYPYLAKFVENKVLTPSDVIAYYKRTKINLNIHIEGHTCYNCRTFEVMGNDNFILSDRQNICNLELKEKRNFECYSNINELLEKIEYYMSHEDERNQIARTGGQLIREKYNLTNALKLIFS
;
A
#
# COMPACT_ATOMS: atom_id res chain seq x y z
N MET A 1 17.41 -5.85 -2.29
CA MET A 1 18.74 -6.14 -2.89
C MET A 1 18.67 -7.24 -3.95
N SER A 2 18.09 -8.41 -3.68
CA SER A 2 18.05 -9.53 -4.65
C SER A 2 17.45 -9.20 -6.02
N ALA A 3 16.35 -8.44 -6.07
CA ALA A 3 15.69 -8.08 -7.33
C ALA A 3 16.59 -7.21 -8.24
N ASN A 4 17.29 -6.24 -7.67
CA ASN A 4 18.18 -5.36 -8.44
C ASN A 4 19.45 -6.07 -8.87
N THR A 5 19.95 -7.03 -8.06
CA THR A 5 21.08 -7.90 -8.43
C THR A 5 20.71 -8.81 -9.61
N GLN A 6 19.46 -9.27 -9.70
CA GLN A 6 18.98 -10.02 -10.88
C GLN A 6 19.01 -9.20 -12.18
N LEU A 7 18.98 -7.86 -12.08
CA LEU A 7 19.13 -6.96 -13.20
C LEU A 7 20.60 -6.61 -13.52
N GLY A 8 21.56 -7.22 -12.82
CA GLY A 8 22.98 -6.96 -13.01
C GLY A 8 23.50 -5.71 -12.29
N ASN A 9 22.70 -5.06 -11.45
CA ASN A 9 23.08 -3.87 -10.70
C ASN A 9 23.70 -4.23 -9.35
N CYS A 10 24.69 -3.46 -8.92
CA CYS A 10 25.19 -3.49 -7.55
C CYS A 10 24.36 -2.49 -6.71
N THR A 11 23.81 -2.94 -5.59
CA THR A 11 22.91 -2.14 -4.76
C THR A 11 23.46 -1.99 -3.34
N GLU A 12 23.57 -0.77 -2.88
CA GLU A 12 23.82 -0.42 -1.48
C GLU A 12 22.54 0.15 -0.86
N ILE A 13 22.21 -0.26 0.36
CA ILE A 13 21.12 0.34 1.13
C ILE A 13 21.71 1.41 2.04
N PHE A 14 21.18 2.62 1.96
CA PHE A 14 21.55 3.72 2.82
C PHE A 14 20.36 4.09 3.70
N GLU A 15 20.49 3.82 4.99
CA GLU A 15 19.47 4.17 5.99
C GLU A 15 19.87 5.46 6.71
N LEU A 16 18.91 6.38 6.84
CA LEU A 16 19.10 7.63 7.54
C LEU A 16 19.06 7.43 9.06
N ASP A 17 20.02 8.03 9.75
CA ASP A 17 20.06 8.12 11.20
C ASP A 17 19.54 9.48 11.65
N TYR A 18 18.28 9.52 12.06
CA TYR A 18 17.60 10.77 12.48
C TYR A 18 18.06 11.31 13.83
N ASP A 19 18.90 10.59 14.56
CA ASP A 19 19.56 11.08 15.78
C ASP A 19 20.77 11.98 15.46
N LYS A 20 21.23 11.95 14.21
CA LYS A 20 22.32 12.81 13.71
C LYS A 20 21.78 14.04 13.02
N SER A 21 22.65 15.04 12.84
CA SER A 21 22.29 16.21 12.03
C SER A 21 22.22 15.83 10.55
N VAL A 22 21.35 16.52 9.80
CA VAL A 22 21.20 16.34 8.36
C VAL A 22 22.53 16.46 7.60
N GLN A 23 23.43 17.36 8.06
CA GLN A 23 24.73 17.56 7.41
C GLN A 23 25.64 16.33 7.57
N VAL A 24 25.67 15.72 8.75
CA VAL A 24 26.45 14.49 9.00
C VAL A 24 25.96 13.35 8.10
N GLU A 25 24.66 13.22 7.93
CA GLU A 25 24.09 12.18 7.08
C GLU A 25 24.34 12.45 5.57
N ARG A 26 24.31 13.72 5.15
CA ARG A 26 24.70 14.12 3.79
C ARG A 26 26.17 13.79 3.49
N ASP A 27 27.08 14.12 4.40
CA ASP A 27 28.51 13.83 4.25
C ASP A 27 28.77 12.32 4.21
N ARG A 28 28.02 11.54 4.99
CA ARG A 28 28.06 10.07 4.98
C ARG A 28 27.59 9.53 3.61
N LEU A 29 26.48 10.03 3.06
CA LEU A 29 26.03 9.63 1.72
C LEU A 29 27.05 9.98 0.64
N LEU A 30 27.58 11.21 0.63
CA LEU A 30 28.58 11.64 -0.34
C LEU A 30 29.86 10.77 -0.29
N SER A 31 30.26 10.34 0.91
CA SER A 31 31.35 9.39 1.08
C SER A 31 31.05 8.04 0.45
N VAL A 32 29.84 7.51 0.64
CA VAL A 32 29.38 6.24 0.02
C VAL A 32 29.36 6.37 -1.50
N ILE A 33 28.77 7.43 -2.04
CA ILE A 33 28.72 7.72 -3.48
C ILE A 33 30.10 7.66 -4.09
N LYS A 34 31.06 8.35 -3.49
CA LYS A 34 32.44 8.42 -3.98
C LYS A 34 33.15 7.08 -3.89
N HIS A 35 33.12 6.40 -2.73
CA HIS A 35 33.87 5.17 -2.51
C HIS A 35 33.31 3.98 -3.28
N LYS A 36 31.99 3.89 -3.41
CA LYS A 36 31.30 2.80 -4.10
C LYS A 36 31.03 3.11 -5.58
N LYS A 37 31.34 4.33 -6.04
CA LYS A 37 31.07 4.80 -7.42
C LYS A 37 29.61 4.60 -7.78
N ILE A 38 28.71 5.18 -6.97
CA ILE A 38 27.28 5.09 -7.17
C ILE A 38 26.87 5.99 -8.34
N ASP A 39 26.16 5.44 -9.31
CA ASP A 39 25.67 6.16 -10.47
C ASP A 39 24.29 6.80 -10.22
N ILE A 40 23.43 6.12 -9.43
CA ILE A 40 22.06 6.53 -9.17
C ILE A 40 21.73 6.38 -7.68
N VAL A 41 21.13 7.39 -7.09
CA VAL A 41 20.50 7.31 -5.77
C VAL A 41 18.98 7.34 -5.93
N LEU A 42 18.32 6.26 -5.56
CA LEU A 42 16.86 6.18 -5.55
C LEU A 42 16.33 6.50 -4.16
N PHE A 43 15.59 7.59 -4.06
CA PHE A 43 14.87 7.98 -2.85
C PHE A 43 13.50 7.32 -2.82
N LEU A 44 13.21 6.59 -1.74
CA LEU A 44 11.89 6.00 -1.49
C LEU A 44 11.11 6.94 -0.60
N ASN A 45 10.22 7.72 -1.19
CA ASN A 45 9.63 8.94 -0.64
C ASN A 45 10.66 10.08 -0.44
N ASP A 46 10.15 11.26 -0.16
CA ASP A 46 10.99 12.42 0.12
C ASP A 46 11.24 12.53 1.63
N PHE A 47 12.51 12.61 2.02
CA PHE A 47 12.91 12.54 3.42
C PHE A 47 13.16 13.90 4.02
N ARG A 48 12.53 14.18 5.17
CA ARG A 48 12.74 15.36 6.01
C ARG A 48 13.26 14.97 7.38
N PHE A 49 14.16 15.77 7.89
CA PHE A 49 14.60 15.66 9.26
C PHE A 49 13.59 16.29 10.24
N PRO A 50 13.70 16.06 11.56
CA PRO A 50 12.76 16.60 12.55
C PRO A 50 12.63 18.12 12.52
N ASP A 51 13.66 18.83 12.07
CA ASP A 51 13.67 20.30 11.88
C ASP A 51 13.05 20.76 10.55
N GLN A 52 12.39 19.86 9.83
CA GLN A 52 11.79 20.06 8.51
C GLN A 52 12.81 20.28 7.36
N THR A 53 14.08 20.07 7.61
CA THR A 53 15.11 20.15 6.56
C THR A 53 15.01 18.94 5.63
N PHE A 54 14.94 19.17 4.33
CA PHE A 54 15.02 18.10 3.34
C PHE A 54 16.41 17.47 3.31
N PHE A 55 16.47 16.16 3.15
CA PHE A 55 17.74 15.45 3.10
C PHE A 55 18.51 15.72 1.79
N LEU A 56 17.85 15.61 0.63
CA LEU A 56 18.47 15.94 -0.65
C LEU A 56 18.79 17.44 -0.72
N ASN A 57 19.93 17.80 -1.26
CA ASN A 57 20.34 19.17 -1.54
C ASN A 57 21.11 19.25 -2.87
N GLU A 58 21.40 20.46 -3.32
CA GLU A 58 22.13 20.72 -4.56
C GLU A 58 23.50 20.03 -4.61
N THR A 59 24.21 19.97 -3.48
CA THR A 59 25.53 19.32 -3.42
C THR A 59 25.46 17.83 -3.76
N ILE A 60 24.44 17.11 -3.25
CA ILE A 60 24.22 15.70 -3.57
C ILE A 60 23.76 15.57 -5.02
N ALA A 61 22.76 16.37 -5.43
CA ALA A 61 22.20 16.31 -6.77
C ALA A 61 23.21 16.61 -7.90
N GLN A 62 24.26 17.39 -7.61
CA GLN A 62 25.36 17.64 -8.55
C GLN A 62 26.36 16.49 -8.66
N GLN A 63 26.37 15.54 -7.70
CA GLN A 63 27.37 14.45 -7.66
C GLN A 63 26.83 13.12 -8.21
N VAL A 64 25.51 12.94 -8.27
CA VAL A 64 24.89 11.67 -8.63
C VAL A 64 23.49 11.88 -9.20
N ASP A 65 23.03 10.98 -10.06
CA ASP A 65 21.65 10.98 -10.56
C ASP A 65 20.69 10.63 -9.41
N CYS A 66 19.88 11.61 -8.99
CA CYS A 66 18.92 11.46 -7.90
C CYS A 66 17.52 11.23 -8.48
N ARG A 67 16.92 10.10 -8.16
CA ARG A 67 15.56 9.72 -8.58
C ARG A 67 14.66 9.58 -7.37
N LEU A 68 13.40 10.01 -7.50
CA LEU A 68 12.39 9.90 -6.44
C LEU A 68 11.33 8.88 -6.84
N TRP A 69 11.03 7.94 -5.95
CA TRP A 69 9.89 7.05 -6.07
C TRP A 69 8.95 7.22 -4.88
N VAL A 70 7.77 7.74 -5.14
CA VAL A 70 6.77 8.06 -4.13
C VAL A 70 5.83 6.89 -3.95
N TRP A 71 5.74 6.39 -2.71
CA TRP A 71 4.90 5.26 -2.30
C TRP A 71 3.64 5.68 -1.54
N ASP A 72 3.62 6.92 -1.05
CA ASP A 72 2.47 7.59 -0.48
C ASP A 72 2.09 8.76 -1.39
N ALA A 73 0.79 9.13 -1.44
CA ALA A 73 0.38 10.29 -2.24
C ALA A 73 1.09 11.57 -1.78
N MET A 74 1.47 12.41 -2.72
CA MET A 74 2.05 13.73 -2.45
C MET A 74 0.97 14.68 -1.96
N HIS A 75 0.57 14.59 -0.70
CA HIS A 75 -0.56 15.36 -0.14
C HIS A 75 -0.36 16.87 -0.19
N ASP A 76 0.88 17.34 -0.15
CA ASP A 76 1.20 18.78 -0.27
C ASP A 76 2.40 19.00 -1.18
N ILE A 77 2.13 18.99 -2.48
CA ILE A 77 3.15 19.22 -3.50
C ILE A 77 3.76 20.64 -3.40
N ASN A 78 3.03 21.60 -2.81
CA ASN A 78 3.52 22.97 -2.62
C ASN A 78 4.69 23.03 -1.63
N ASP A 79 4.75 22.14 -0.67
CA ASP A 79 5.88 22.03 0.24
C ASP A 79 7.16 21.58 -0.47
N LEU A 80 7.05 20.95 -1.62
CA LEU A 80 8.17 20.40 -2.38
C LEU A 80 8.75 21.38 -3.42
N LYS A 81 8.11 22.53 -3.66
CA LYS A 81 8.37 23.37 -4.84
C LYS A 81 9.84 23.84 -5.02
N ASN A 82 10.60 24.03 -3.93
CA ASN A 82 11.99 24.44 -3.99
C ASN A 82 12.98 23.26 -3.99
N HIS A 83 12.47 22.04 -3.92
CA HIS A 83 13.25 20.83 -3.71
C HIS A 83 13.03 19.79 -4.81
N ILE A 84 11.83 19.73 -5.37
CA ILE A 84 11.42 18.74 -6.36
C ILE A 84 12.30 18.77 -7.63
N TYR A 85 12.87 19.92 -7.99
CA TYR A 85 13.77 20.09 -9.14
C TYR A 85 15.16 19.45 -8.98
N LEU A 86 15.49 18.99 -7.77
CA LEU A 86 16.74 18.28 -7.51
C LEU A 86 16.71 16.82 -7.97
N TYR A 87 15.51 16.29 -8.25
CA TYR A 87 15.36 14.95 -8.78
C TYR A 87 15.34 14.97 -10.32
N SER A 88 16.14 14.11 -10.93
CA SER A 88 16.21 13.95 -12.39
C SER A 88 14.99 13.24 -12.95
N LYS A 89 14.43 12.29 -12.17
CA LYS A 89 13.20 11.55 -12.49
C LYS A 89 12.35 11.38 -11.24
N ILE A 90 11.02 11.46 -11.42
CA ILE A 90 10.06 11.31 -10.33
C ILE A 90 9.02 10.29 -10.76
N TYR A 91 8.83 9.28 -9.92
CA TYR A 91 7.85 8.23 -10.08
C TYR A 91 6.79 8.32 -8.99
N SER A 92 5.50 8.28 -9.36
CA SER A 92 4.40 8.16 -8.40
C SER A 92 3.40 7.11 -8.88
N PHE A 93 2.75 6.44 -7.93
CA PHE A 93 1.63 5.54 -8.20
C PHE A 93 0.30 6.30 -8.31
N GLU A 94 0.25 7.56 -7.91
CA GLU A 94 -0.92 8.43 -8.02
C GLU A 94 -0.84 9.29 -9.28
N ILE A 95 -1.80 9.10 -10.19
CA ILE A 95 -1.85 9.89 -11.43
C ILE A 95 -2.08 11.36 -11.14
N ASN A 96 -2.82 11.70 -10.09
CA ASN A 96 -3.02 13.09 -9.68
C ASN A 96 -1.70 13.79 -9.33
N ASP A 97 -0.76 13.10 -8.70
CA ASP A 97 0.57 13.66 -8.41
C ASP A 97 1.28 14.02 -9.71
N ILE A 98 1.25 13.12 -10.70
CA ILE A 98 1.88 13.35 -12.02
C ILE A 98 1.26 14.55 -12.73
N LEU A 99 -0.07 14.67 -12.69
CA LEU A 99 -0.77 15.80 -13.28
C LEU A 99 -0.41 17.11 -12.58
N GLN A 100 -0.35 17.13 -11.25
CA GLN A 100 0.04 18.30 -10.47
C GLN A 100 1.51 18.71 -10.69
N LEU A 101 2.44 17.73 -10.78
CA LEU A 101 3.84 18.01 -11.13
C LEU A 101 3.96 18.74 -12.46
N LYS A 102 3.21 18.30 -13.45
CA LYS A 102 3.18 18.94 -14.78
C LYS A 102 2.53 20.31 -14.74
N GLU A 103 1.37 20.43 -14.11
CA GLU A 103 0.56 21.67 -14.09
C GLU A 103 1.26 22.79 -13.30
N TYR A 104 1.75 22.51 -12.10
CA TYR A 104 2.28 23.54 -11.20
C TYR A 104 3.77 23.76 -11.31
N TYR A 105 4.54 22.75 -11.75
CA TYR A 105 6.00 22.81 -11.76
C TYR A 105 6.64 22.59 -13.13
N SER A 106 5.85 22.24 -14.15
CA SER A 106 6.36 21.88 -15.48
C SER A 106 7.33 20.70 -15.46
N ILE A 107 7.18 19.80 -14.48
CA ILE A 107 7.98 18.60 -14.34
C ILE A 107 7.20 17.41 -14.92
N GLU A 108 7.85 16.66 -15.80
CA GLU A 108 7.32 15.39 -16.33
C GLU A 108 7.61 14.28 -15.31
N GLY A 109 6.57 13.93 -14.51
CA GLY A 109 6.62 12.74 -13.67
C GLY A 109 6.20 11.50 -14.45
N GLU A 110 6.63 10.33 -13.99
CA GLU A 110 6.29 9.03 -14.59
C GLU A 110 5.35 8.24 -13.67
N TYR A 111 4.25 7.70 -14.24
CA TYR A 111 3.37 6.81 -13.50
C TYR A 111 4.04 5.45 -13.31
N LEU A 112 4.21 5.05 -12.06
CA LEU A 112 4.73 3.75 -11.69
C LEU A 112 3.79 3.11 -10.66
N PRO A 113 2.99 2.10 -11.04
CA PRO A 113 2.06 1.46 -10.12
C PRO A 113 2.81 0.84 -8.94
N LEU A 114 2.15 0.76 -7.79
CA LEU A 114 2.65 -0.04 -6.69
C LEU A 114 2.69 -1.52 -7.08
N PHE A 115 3.38 -2.31 -6.27
CA PHE A 115 3.63 -3.72 -6.52
C PHE A 115 3.53 -4.52 -5.21
N ALA A 116 3.49 -5.84 -5.33
CA ALA A 116 3.68 -6.72 -4.19
C ALA A 116 5.19 -6.89 -3.90
N GLY A 117 5.57 -6.80 -2.64
CA GLY A 117 6.91 -7.24 -2.19
C GLY A 117 7.11 -8.74 -2.44
N PRO A 118 8.37 -9.20 -2.60
CA PRO A 118 8.67 -10.61 -2.89
C PRO A 118 8.05 -11.59 -1.90
N GLU A 119 7.94 -11.22 -0.64
CA GLU A 119 7.33 -12.01 0.43
C GLU A 119 5.84 -12.32 0.18
N PHE A 120 5.13 -11.42 -0.52
CA PHE A 120 3.70 -11.57 -0.80
C PHE A 120 3.38 -12.47 -1.99
N TYR A 121 4.37 -12.92 -2.76
CA TYR A 121 4.15 -13.86 -3.87
C TYR A 121 5.13 -15.05 -3.88
N ALA A 122 6.04 -15.14 -2.92
CA ALA A 122 6.98 -16.25 -2.81
C ALA A 122 6.31 -17.59 -2.48
N SER A 123 5.18 -17.55 -1.78
CA SER A 123 4.42 -18.73 -1.38
C SER A 123 2.93 -18.48 -1.56
N PRO A 124 2.39 -18.59 -2.80
CA PRO A 124 0.98 -18.38 -3.06
C PRO A 124 0.09 -19.38 -2.28
N ARG A 125 -1.17 -19.01 -2.08
CA ARG A 125 -2.16 -19.88 -1.47
C ARG A 125 -2.40 -21.13 -2.31
N THR A 126 -2.53 -22.26 -1.66
CA THR A 126 -2.84 -23.55 -2.27
C THR A 126 -4.27 -24.02 -1.92
N SER A 127 -4.72 -25.10 -2.52
CA SER A 127 -6.00 -25.72 -2.16
C SER A 127 -6.00 -26.38 -0.78
N GLU A 128 -4.83 -26.61 -0.20
CA GLU A 128 -4.68 -27.19 1.15
C GLU A 128 -4.80 -26.13 2.26
N ASP A 129 -4.62 -24.85 1.91
CA ASP A 129 -4.74 -23.74 2.86
C ASP A 129 -6.20 -23.57 3.28
N LYS A 130 -6.49 -23.82 4.56
CA LYS A 130 -7.83 -23.74 5.11
C LYS A 130 -8.29 -22.29 5.21
N GLN A 131 -9.38 -21.95 4.51
CA GLN A 131 -10.04 -20.66 4.61
C GLN A 131 -11.11 -20.68 5.71
N ASP A 132 -10.71 -20.32 6.93
CA ASP A 132 -11.58 -20.31 8.12
C ASP A 132 -12.05 -18.91 8.53
N ILE A 133 -11.67 -17.87 7.77
CA ILE A 133 -12.14 -16.49 7.88
C ILE A 133 -12.93 -16.16 6.62
N ASP A 134 -14.16 -15.68 6.78
CA ASP A 134 -15.00 -15.34 5.64
C ASP A 134 -14.68 -13.97 5.07
N ILE A 135 -14.51 -12.96 5.92
CA ILE A 135 -14.26 -11.57 5.53
C ILE A 135 -13.11 -11.00 6.38
N PHE A 136 -12.10 -10.44 5.74
CA PHE A 136 -10.96 -9.83 6.42
C PHE A 136 -10.67 -8.41 5.91
N PHE A 137 -10.38 -7.52 6.83
CA PHE A 137 -9.84 -6.20 6.55
C PHE A 137 -8.67 -5.89 7.49
N ILE A 138 -7.61 -5.30 6.97
CA ILE A 138 -6.50 -4.77 7.76
C ILE A 138 -6.15 -3.35 7.32
N GLY A 139 -6.00 -2.43 8.26
CA GLY A 139 -5.57 -1.06 7.98
C GLY A 139 -5.94 -0.07 9.09
N THR A 140 -5.47 1.16 8.96
CA THR A 140 -5.87 2.25 9.85
C THR A 140 -7.33 2.60 9.61
N ILE A 141 -8.13 2.62 10.68
CA ILE A 141 -9.57 2.94 10.63
C ILE A 141 -9.84 4.24 11.38
N ALA A 142 -9.03 4.53 12.40
CA ALA A 142 -9.20 5.74 13.22
C ALA A 142 -9.23 7.01 12.37
N GLY A 143 -10.34 7.77 12.50
CA GLY A 143 -10.51 9.04 11.79
C GLY A 143 -10.92 8.94 10.31
N ILE A 144 -11.08 7.74 9.75
CA ILE A 144 -11.42 7.54 8.33
C ILE A 144 -12.89 7.14 8.22
N GLN A 145 -13.78 8.12 8.05
CA GLN A 145 -15.24 7.91 8.08
C GLN A 145 -15.71 6.92 7.01
N LYS A 146 -15.22 7.03 5.78
CA LYS A 146 -15.53 6.10 4.68
C LYS A 146 -15.28 4.64 5.07
N ARG A 147 -14.12 4.35 5.71
CA ARG A 147 -13.82 2.98 6.17
C ARG A 147 -14.76 2.52 7.27
N LEU A 148 -15.09 3.41 8.20
CA LEU A 148 -16.01 3.10 9.29
C LEU A 148 -17.40 2.75 8.80
N ASP A 149 -17.95 3.50 7.84
CA ASP A 149 -19.30 3.30 7.30
C ASP A 149 -19.38 1.99 6.50
N ILE A 150 -18.39 1.73 5.64
CA ILE A 150 -18.31 0.50 4.85
C ILE A 150 -18.15 -0.73 5.76
N LEU A 151 -17.25 -0.66 6.75
CA LEU A 151 -16.99 -1.77 7.66
C LEU A 151 -18.16 -2.03 8.61
N GLU A 152 -18.89 -0.99 9.06
CA GLU A 152 -20.10 -1.18 9.88
C GLU A 152 -21.21 -1.87 9.10
N ALA A 153 -21.44 -1.47 7.83
CA ALA A 153 -22.41 -2.13 6.96
C ALA A 153 -22.03 -3.60 6.70
N THR A 154 -20.76 -3.86 6.40
CA THR A 154 -20.24 -5.22 6.22
C THR A 154 -20.36 -6.05 7.49
N ALA A 155 -20.05 -5.47 8.64
CA ALA A 155 -20.15 -6.13 9.95
C ALA A 155 -21.60 -6.49 10.31
N LYS A 156 -22.56 -5.61 9.94
CA LYS A 156 -23.99 -5.91 10.09
C LYS A 156 -24.38 -7.14 9.26
N LEU A 157 -24.02 -7.17 7.97
CA LEU A 157 -24.24 -8.34 7.12
C LEU A 157 -23.59 -9.60 7.70
N ALA A 158 -22.33 -9.50 8.13
CA ALA A 158 -21.60 -10.63 8.72
C ALA A 158 -22.31 -11.17 9.98
N TYR A 159 -22.82 -10.27 10.82
CA TYR A 159 -23.60 -10.65 12.00
C TYR A 159 -24.92 -11.35 11.64
N GLU A 160 -25.68 -10.83 10.67
CA GLU A 160 -26.97 -11.38 10.24
C GLU A 160 -26.82 -12.73 9.54
N LYS A 161 -25.75 -12.93 8.77
CA LYS A 161 -25.46 -14.16 8.02
C LYS A 161 -24.56 -15.16 8.79
N ASN A 162 -24.14 -14.80 9.99
CA ASN A 162 -23.19 -15.59 10.79
C ASN A 162 -21.83 -15.84 10.08
N TYR A 163 -21.35 -14.86 9.32
CA TYR A 163 -20.03 -14.92 8.70
C TYR A 163 -18.94 -14.60 9.73
N LYS A 164 -17.81 -15.27 9.64
CA LYS A 164 -16.61 -15.01 10.44
C LYS A 164 -15.85 -13.84 9.85
N MET A 165 -16.10 -12.65 10.39
CA MET A 165 -15.39 -11.43 10.00
C MET A 165 -14.26 -11.13 10.98
N LEU A 166 -13.15 -10.58 10.48
CA LEU A 166 -12.04 -10.07 11.28
C LEU A 166 -11.55 -8.75 10.72
N VAL A 167 -11.42 -7.76 11.59
CA VAL A 167 -10.94 -6.41 11.24
C VAL A 167 -9.78 -6.04 12.14
N LEU A 168 -8.60 -5.86 11.57
CA LEU A 168 -7.37 -5.55 12.28
C LEU A 168 -6.82 -4.17 11.90
N GLY A 169 -6.14 -3.53 12.85
CA GLY A 169 -5.43 -2.28 12.60
C GLY A 169 -5.53 -1.29 13.75
N ARG A 170 -5.17 -0.03 13.45
CA ARG A 170 -5.32 1.07 14.43
C ARG A 170 -6.75 1.60 14.37
N ILE A 171 -7.51 1.34 15.44
CA ILE A 171 -8.94 1.65 15.53
C ILE A 171 -9.19 2.81 16.49
N TRP A 172 -8.47 2.82 17.61
CA TRP A 172 -8.50 3.89 18.62
C TRP A 172 -7.11 4.10 19.20
N HIS A 173 -6.91 5.29 19.79
CA HIS A 173 -5.69 5.58 20.55
C HIS A 173 -5.73 4.86 21.89
N ASP A 174 -4.66 4.17 22.25
CA ASP A 174 -4.55 3.35 23.47
C ASP A 174 -3.29 3.66 24.31
N HIS A 175 -2.69 4.84 24.09
CA HIS A 175 -1.50 5.28 24.85
C HIS A 175 -1.75 5.38 26.35
N HIS A 176 -3.00 5.69 26.76
CA HIS A 176 -3.39 5.75 28.17
C HIS A 176 -4.59 4.84 28.44
N TRP A 177 -4.59 4.12 29.56
CA TRP A 177 -5.63 3.15 29.92
C TRP A 177 -7.06 3.72 29.89
N HIS A 178 -7.25 4.97 30.37
CA HIS A 178 -8.55 5.64 30.36
C HIS A 178 -9.01 5.98 28.92
N GLN A 179 -8.08 6.40 28.04
CA GLN A 179 -8.40 6.66 26.61
C GLN A 179 -8.84 5.37 25.92
N ARG A 180 -8.19 4.24 26.26
CA ARG A 180 -8.56 2.93 25.73
C ARG A 180 -9.98 2.53 26.13
N ILE A 181 -10.36 2.70 27.42
CA ILE A 181 -11.70 2.33 27.91
C ILE A 181 -12.76 3.24 27.28
N ILE A 182 -12.59 4.56 27.33
CA ILE A 182 -13.54 5.54 26.81
C ILE A 182 -13.63 5.41 25.28
N GLY A 183 -12.49 5.26 24.58
CA GLY A 183 -12.45 5.07 23.13
C GLY A 183 -13.22 3.83 22.70
N LYS A 184 -12.97 2.70 23.35
CA LYS A 184 -13.68 1.43 23.09
C LYS A 184 -15.19 1.54 23.36
N TRP A 185 -15.59 2.21 24.43
CA TRP A 185 -17.00 2.42 24.75
C TRP A 185 -17.70 3.31 23.72
N LYS A 186 -17.09 4.46 23.35
CA LYS A 186 -17.61 5.36 22.31
C LYS A 186 -17.71 4.65 20.96
N PHE A 187 -16.69 3.90 20.60
CA PHE A 187 -16.66 3.11 19.36
C PHE A 187 -17.81 2.09 19.33
N LYS A 188 -17.97 1.28 20.38
CA LYS A 188 -19.05 0.29 20.49
C LYS A 188 -20.45 0.91 20.40
N ARG A 189 -20.63 2.12 20.95
CA ARG A 189 -21.91 2.82 20.86
C ARG A 189 -22.21 3.33 19.45
N ARG A 190 -21.18 3.79 18.74
CA ARG A 190 -21.34 4.37 17.38
C ARG A 190 -21.36 3.30 16.30
N TYR A 191 -20.62 2.22 16.47
CA TYR A 191 -20.45 1.13 15.51
C TYR A 191 -20.71 -0.23 16.19
N PRO A 192 -21.99 -0.55 16.51
CA PRO A 192 -22.33 -1.69 17.35
C PRO A 192 -22.07 -3.06 16.69
N TYR A 193 -22.14 -3.15 15.37
CA TYR A 193 -21.82 -4.38 14.65
C TYR A 193 -20.31 -4.53 14.45
N LEU A 194 -19.64 -3.51 13.95
CA LEU A 194 -18.19 -3.53 13.72
C LEU A 194 -17.41 -3.82 15.01
N ALA A 195 -17.85 -3.26 16.13
CA ALA A 195 -17.21 -3.49 17.44
C ALA A 195 -17.14 -4.95 17.90
N LYS A 196 -17.90 -5.86 17.27
CA LYS A 196 -17.87 -7.29 17.55
C LYS A 196 -16.72 -8.03 16.82
N PHE A 197 -16.17 -7.41 15.76
CA PHE A 197 -15.24 -8.04 14.82
C PHE A 197 -13.86 -7.36 14.77
N VAL A 198 -13.65 -6.31 15.58
CA VAL A 198 -12.41 -5.52 15.55
C VAL A 198 -11.41 -5.95 16.61
N GLU A 199 -10.15 -5.97 16.23
CA GLU A 199 -9.01 -6.06 17.14
C GLU A 199 -8.01 -4.92 16.87
N ASN A 200 -7.69 -4.14 17.90
CA ASN A 200 -6.70 -3.06 17.81
C ASN A 200 -5.29 -3.66 17.86
N LYS A 201 -4.82 -4.15 16.70
CA LYS A 201 -3.57 -4.91 16.57
C LYS A 201 -2.85 -4.50 15.30
N VAL A 202 -1.53 -4.35 15.41
CA VAL A 202 -0.62 -4.18 14.28
C VAL A 202 0.07 -5.52 14.03
N LEU A 203 0.15 -5.94 12.78
CA LEU A 203 0.73 -7.21 12.36
C LEU A 203 2.08 -7.03 11.67
N THR A 204 2.91 -8.07 11.74
CA THR A 204 4.07 -8.20 10.87
C THR A 204 3.65 -8.59 9.44
N PRO A 205 4.46 -8.34 8.39
CA PRO A 205 4.12 -8.78 7.03
C PRO A 205 3.82 -10.29 6.94
N SER A 206 4.57 -11.13 7.63
CA SER A 206 4.35 -12.58 7.66
C SER A 206 2.99 -12.97 8.27
N ASP A 207 2.58 -12.29 9.35
CA ASP A 207 1.26 -12.51 9.94
C ASP A 207 0.15 -12.08 8.97
N VAL A 208 0.32 -10.94 8.30
CA VAL A 208 -0.64 -10.44 7.30
C VAL A 208 -0.85 -11.46 6.18
N ILE A 209 0.23 -12.03 5.64
CA ILE A 209 0.19 -13.08 4.62
C ILE A 209 -0.60 -14.30 5.11
N ALA A 210 -0.36 -14.73 6.36
CA ALA A 210 -1.09 -15.86 6.94
C ALA A 210 -2.59 -15.58 7.05
N TYR A 211 -2.98 -14.35 7.41
CA TYR A 211 -4.40 -13.97 7.43
C TYR A 211 -5.00 -13.90 6.02
N TYR A 212 -4.28 -13.35 5.02
CA TYR A 212 -4.76 -13.33 3.64
C TYR A 212 -5.09 -14.73 3.13
N LYS A 213 -4.19 -15.71 3.35
CA LYS A 213 -4.40 -17.11 2.91
C LYS A 213 -5.59 -17.79 3.57
N ARG A 214 -5.86 -17.47 4.85
CA ARG A 214 -6.98 -18.01 5.62
C ARG A 214 -8.33 -17.37 5.28
N THR A 215 -8.36 -16.35 4.43
CA THR A 215 -9.54 -15.54 4.19
C THR A 215 -10.17 -15.83 2.83
N LYS A 216 -11.51 -15.96 2.81
CA LYS A 216 -12.28 -16.10 1.57
C LYS A 216 -12.37 -14.80 0.79
N ILE A 217 -12.71 -13.68 1.47
CA ILE A 217 -12.87 -12.35 0.88
C ILE A 217 -12.00 -11.34 1.64
N ASN A 218 -10.92 -10.87 1.02
CA ASN A 218 -10.09 -9.79 1.56
C ASN A 218 -10.67 -8.45 1.07
N LEU A 219 -11.09 -7.59 1.99
CA LEU A 219 -11.57 -6.25 1.67
C LEU A 219 -10.43 -5.26 1.54
N ASN A 220 -10.52 -4.40 0.54
CA ASN A 220 -9.69 -3.21 0.44
C ASN A 220 -10.57 -1.96 0.35
N ILE A 221 -10.26 -0.95 1.15
CA ILE A 221 -10.98 0.32 1.21
C ILE A 221 -9.95 1.43 1.21
N HIS A 222 -9.88 2.18 0.09
CA HIS A 222 -8.94 3.29 -0.05
C HIS A 222 -9.35 4.48 0.81
N ILE A 223 -8.36 5.29 1.18
CA ILE A 223 -8.59 6.59 1.81
C ILE A 223 -9.12 7.55 0.74
N GLU A 224 -9.94 8.51 1.14
CA GLU A 224 -10.41 9.55 0.24
C GLU A 224 -9.23 10.34 -0.35
N GLY A 225 -9.35 10.72 -1.62
CA GLY A 225 -8.29 11.43 -2.35
C GLY A 225 -7.33 10.54 -3.14
N HIS A 226 -7.26 9.24 -2.86
CA HIS A 226 -6.54 8.30 -3.72
C HIS A 226 -7.31 8.03 -5.02
N THR A 227 -6.58 7.98 -6.12
CA THR A 227 -7.12 7.71 -7.45
C THR A 227 -6.68 6.37 -8.02
N CYS A 228 -5.62 5.80 -7.44
CA CYS A 228 -5.03 4.53 -7.86
C CYS A 228 -5.04 3.49 -6.74
N TYR A 229 -4.79 2.24 -7.10
CA TYR A 229 -4.79 1.12 -6.17
C TYR A 229 -3.55 1.13 -5.27
N ASN A 230 -3.76 0.95 -3.97
CA ASN A 230 -2.72 0.89 -2.96
C ASN A 230 -1.97 -0.47 -2.96
N CYS A 231 -0.88 -0.56 -2.19
CA CYS A 231 -0.05 -1.77 -2.07
C CYS A 231 -0.85 -3.02 -1.68
N ARG A 232 -1.87 -2.88 -0.84
CA ARG A 232 -2.70 -4.00 -0.39
C ARG A 232 -3.37 -4.74 -1.55
N THR A 233 -3.75 -4.04 -2.62
CA THR A 233 -4.31 -4.68 -3.82
C THR A 233 -3.33 -5.72 -4.36
N PHE A 234 -2.08 -5.32 -4.52
CA PHE A 234 -1.03 -6.19 -5.07
C PHE A 234 -0.60 -7.28 -4.10
N GLU A 235 -0.54 -6.98 -2.81
CA GLU A 235 -0.18 -7.92 -1.74
C GLU A 235 -1.17 -9.07 -1.63
N VAL A 236 -2.47 -8.78 -1.60
CA VAL A 236 -3.54 -9.79 -1.54
C VAL A 236 -3.52 -10.64 -2.79
N MET A 237 -3.50 -10.02 -3.97
CA MET A 237 -3.51 -10.72 -5.24
C MET A 237 -2.25 -11.56 -5.45
N GLY A 238 -1.06 -11.05 -5.08
CA GLY A 238 0.20 -11.77 -5.23
C GLY A 238 0.24 -13.14 -4.56
N ASN A 239 -0.52 -13.31 -3.47
CA ASN A 239 -0.68 -14.57 -2.74
C ASN A 239 -1.81 -15.48 -3.26
N ASP A 240 -2.35 -15.25 -4.46
CA ASP A 240 -3.51 -15.97 -5.02
C ASP A 240 -4.75 -15.89 -4.10
N ASN A 241 -4.96 -14.73 -3.47
CA ASN A 241 -6.14 -14.49 -2.63
C ASN A 241 -7.14 -13.58 -3.34
N PHE A 242 -8.42 -13.84 -3.07
CA PHE A 242 -9.49 -13.02 -3.61
C PHE A 242 -9.55 -11.68 -2.88
N ILE A 243 -9.63 -10.61 -3.66
CA ILE A 243 -9.79 -9.24 -3.18
C ILE A 243 -11.10 -8.65 -3.68
N LEU A 244 -11.79 -7.93 -2.81
CA LEU A 244 -12.94 -7.09 -3.14
C LEU A 244 -12.61 -5.67 -2.72
N SER A 245 -12.30 -4.81 -3.69
CA SER A 245 -11.80 -3.44 -3.47
C SER A 245 -12.81 -2.39 -3.88
N ASP A 246 -12.81 -1.24 -3.22
CA ASP A 246 -13.53 -0.09 -3.76
C ASP A 246 -12.91 0.36 -5.09
N ARG A 247 -13.78 0.74 -6.04
CA ARG A 247 -13.38 1.12 -7.40
C ARG A 247 -12.51 2.36 -7.40
N GLN A 248 -11.37 2.28 -8.09
CA GLN A 248 -10.52 3.43 -8.43
C GLN A 248 -10.65 3.75 -9.92
N ASN A 249 -10.64 5.05 -10.25
CA ASN A 249 -11.15 5.48 -11.56
C ASN A 249 -10.09 5.62 -12.66
N ILE A 250 -8.80 5.71 -12.34
CA ILE A 250 -7.83 6.27 -13.28
C ILE A 250 -6.55 5.43 -13.40
N CYS A 251 -6.54 4.17 -12.99
CA CYS A 251 -5.31 3.39 -13.10
C CYS A 251 -5.23 2.68 -14.45
N ASN A 252 -4.19 2.94 -15.21
CA ASN A 252 -3.88 2.19 -16.44
C ASN A 252 -3.29 0.81 -16.09
N LEU A 253 -4.05 0.02 -15.32
CA LEU A 253 -3.69 -1.32 -14.89
C LEU A 253 -4.50 -2.36 -15.66
N GLU A 254 -3.93 -3.55 -15.85
CA GLU A 254 -4.63 -4.66 -16.50
C GLU A 254 -5.58 -5.41 -15.54
N LEU A 255 -6.10 -4.71 -14.53
CA LEU A 255 -7.11 -5.24 -13.62
C LEU A 255 -8.47 -5.28 -14.32
N LYS A 256 -9.07 -6.46 -14.40
CA LYS A 256 -10.35 -6.72 -15.07
C LYS A 256 -11.29 -7.42 -14.13
N GLU A 257 -12.42 -6.78 -13.84
CA GLU A 257 -13.50 -7.35 -13.04
C GLU A 257 -13.91 -8.73 -13.54
N LYS A 258 -14.29 -9.62 -12.61
CA LYS A 258 -14.68 -11.00 -12.85
C LYS A 258 -13.65 -11.89 -13.55
N ARG A 259 -12.45 -11.38 -13.80
CA ARG A 259 -11.38 -12.12 -14.45
C ARG A 259 -10.16 -12.32 -13.55
N ASN A 260 -9.58 -11.24 -13.07
CA ASN A 260 -8.38 -11.27 -12.24
C ASN A 260 -8.46 -10.35 -11.02
N PHE A 261 -9.60 -9.69 -10.87
CA PHE A 261 -9.83 -8.68 -9.84
C PHE A 261 -11.35 -8.49 -9.65
N GLU A 262 -11.76 -8.00 -8.47
CA GLU A 262 -13.15 -7.62 -8.24
C GLU A 262 -13.23 -6.31 -7.45
N CYS A 263 -14.19 -5.45 -7.82
CA CYS A 263 -14.37 -4.19 -7.14
C CYS A 263 -15.85 -3.81 -6.98
N TYR A 264 -16.12 -2.81 -6.14
CA TYR A 264 -17.45 -2.27 -5.88
C TYR A 264 -17.43 -0.73 -5.91
N SER A 265 -18.54 -0.11 -6.27
CA SER A 265 -18.70 1.34 -6.36
C SER A 265 -19.47 1.95 -5.19
N ASN A 266 -20.26 1.15 -4.47
CA ASN A 266 -21.04 1.57 -3.33
C ASN A 266 -21.29 0.41 -2.35
N ILE A 267 -21.83 0.74 -1.17
CA ILE A 267 -22.05 -0.24 -0.09
C ILE A 267 -23.05 -1.34 -0.53
N ASN A 268 -24.12 -1.03 -1.25
CA ASN A 268 -25.09 -2.04 -1.66
C ASN A 268 -24.45 -3.09 -2.59
N GLU A 269 -23.71 -2.62 -3.60
CA GLU A 269 -22.96 -3.50 -4.50
C GLU A 269 -21.91 -4.33 -3.74
N LEU A 270 -21.24 -3.76 -2.73
CA LEU A 270 -20.32 -4.50 -1.87
C LEU A 270 -21.02 -5.66 -1.17
N LEU A 271 -22.17 -5.41 -0.52
CA LEU A 271 -22.90 -6.41 0.25
C LEU A 271 -23.43 -7.53 -0.67
N GLU A 272 -23.96 -7.19 -1.85
CA GLU A 272 -24.39 -8.14 -2.86
C GLU A 272 -23.23 -9.03 -3.36
N LYS A 273 -22.07 -8.43 -3.64
CA LYS A 273 -20.87 -9.15 -4.06
C LYS A 273 -20.30 -10.05 -2.96
N ILE A 274 -20.36 -9.62 -1.70
CA ILE A 274 -19.98 -10.49 -0.58
C ILE A 274 -20.86 -11.74 -0.56
N GLU A 275 -22.20 -11.61 -0.59
CA GLU A 275 -23.10 -12.75 -0.58
C GLU A 275 -22.90 -13.64 -1.80
N TYR A 276 -22.71 -13.05 -2.98
CA TYR A 276 -22.45 -13.77 -4.21
C TYR A 276 -21.17 -14.63 -4.11
N TYR A 277 -20.05 -14.00 -3.78
CA TYR A 277 -18.76 -14.71 -3.72
C TYR A 277 -18.59 -15.62 -2.50
N MET A 278 -19.43 -15.50 -1.48
CA MET A 278 -19.50 -16.49 -0.40
C MET A 278 -20.07 -17.84 -0.89
N SER A 279 -20.95 -17.82 -1.89
CA SER A 279 -21.57 -19.02 -2.48
C SER A 279 -20.92 -19.50 -3.79
N HIS A 280 -20.03 -18.69 -4.43
CA HIS A 280 -19.38 -19.00 -5.71
C HIS A 280 -17.87 -19.20 -5.53
N GLU A 281 -17.51 -20.27 -4.84
CA GLU A 281 -16.13 -20.55 -4.45
C GLU A 281 -15.20 -20.76 -5.65
N ASP A 282 -15.64 -21.52 -6.65
CA ASP A 282 -14.81 -21.83 -7.82
C ASP A 282 -14.47 -20.55 -8.63
N GLU A 283 -15.46 -19.68 -8.84
CA GLU A 283 -15.26 -18.40 -9.52
C GLU A 283 -14.32 -17.50 -8.70
N ARG A 284 -14.55 -17.39 -7.39
CA ARG A 284 -13.69 -16.64 -6.47
C ARG A 284 -12.24 -17.12 -6.54
N ASN A 285 -12.02 -18.43 -6.51
CA ASN A 285 -10.68 -19.02 -6.58
C ASN A 285 -10.05 -18.85 -7.97
N GLN A 286 -10.83 -18.88 -9.05
CA GLN A 286 -10.34 -18.61 -10.40
C GLN A 286 -9.87 -17.17 -10.55
N ILE A 287 -10.65 -16.20 -10.10
CA ILE A 287 -10.27 -14.77 -10.10
C ILE A 287 -8.99 -14.56 -9.29
N ALA A 288 -8.89 -15.16 -8.10
CA ALA A 288 -7.73 -15.05 -7.24
C ALA A 288 -6.44 -15.56 -7.92
N ARG A 289 -6.48 -16.76 -8.52
CA ARG A 289 -5.32 -17.34 -9.23
C ARG A 289 -4.91 -16.51 -10.44
N THR A 290 -5.87 -16.06 -11.25
CA THR A 290 -5.58 -15.22 -12.43
C THR A 290 -5.01 -13.87 -12.00
N GLY A 291 -5.50 -13.32 -10.90
CA GLY A 291 -4.97 -12.10 -10.30
C GLY A 291 -3.53 -12.27 -9.82
N GLY A 292 -3.24 -13.32 -9.08
CA GLY A 292 -1.89 -13.60 -8.60
C GLY A 292 -0.88 -13.83 -9.72
N GLN A 293 -1.28 -14.51 -10.79
CA GLN A 293 -0.45 -14.65 -11.99
C GLN A 293 -0.09 -13.28 -12.59
N LEU A 294 -1.08 -12.40 -12.76
CA LEU A 294 -0.86 -11.04 -13.26
C LEU A 294 0.15 -10.26 -12.40
N ILE A 295 0.03 -10.35 -11.06
CA ILE A 295 0.95 -9.67 -10.16
C ILE A 295 2.38 -10.19 -10.32
N ARG A 296 2.56 -11.51 -10.31
CA ARG A 296 3.88 -12.13 -10.47
C ARG A 296 4.54 -11.82 -11.81
N GLU A 297 3.76 -11.68 -12.88
CA GLU A 297 4.27 -11.39 -14.21
C GLU A 297 4.56 -9.90 -14.41
N LYS A 298 3.70 -9.00 -13.92
CA LYS A 298 3.74 -7.58 -14.30
C LYS A 298 4.04 -6.63 -13.13
N TYR A 299 3.35 -6.82 -12.01
CA TYR A 299 3.38 -5.86 -10.90
C TYR A 299 4.24 -6.37 -9.74
N ASN A 300 5.52 -6.58 -10.01
CA ASN A 300 6.51 -7.04 -9.07
C ASN A 300 7.69 -6.08 -8.98
N LEU A 301 8.45 -6.14 -7.89
CA LEU A 301 9.58 -5.26 -7.63
C LEU A 301 10.62 -5.27 -8.77
N THR A 302 10.91 -6.42 -9.36
CA THR A 302 11.92 -6.54 -10.43
C THR A 302 11.51 -5.71 -11.65
N ASN A 303 10.25 -5.74 -12.04
CA ASN A 303 9.75 -4.96 -13.17
C ASN A 303 9.69 -3.45 -12.87
N ALA A 304 9.32 -3.07 -11.63
CA ALA A 304 9.39 -1.68 -11.21
C ALA A 304 10.83 -1.13 -11.27
N LEU A 305 11.80 -1.89 -10.75
CA LEU A 305 13.21 -1.49 -10.80
C LEU A 305 13.77 -1.43 -12.23
N LYS A 306 13.33 -2.29 -13.15
CA LYS A 306 13.68 -2.16 -14.57
C LYS A 306 13.30 -0.81 -15.14
N LEU A 307 12.09 -0.34 -14.86
CA LEU A 307 11.61 0.97 -15.33
C LEU A 307 12.37 2.13 -14.69
N ILE A 308 12.70 2.00 -13.39
CA ILE A 308 13.43 3.04 -12.67
C ILE A 308 14.88 3.18 -13.16
N PHE A 309 15.53 2.08 -13.51
CA PHE A 309 16.96 2.04 -13.88
C PHE A 309 17.21 1.93 -15.39
N SER A 310 16.13 2.04 -16.21
CA SER A 310 16.25 2.11 -17.68
C SER A 310 16.74 3.48 -18.20
#